data_1f7f71d4b5a248f23763520bf9758a98
#
_entry.id   1f7f71d4b5a248f23763520bf9758a98
#
_cell.length_a   1.000
_cell.length_b   1.000
_cell.length_c   1.000
_cell.angle_alpha   90.00
_cell.angle_beta   90.00
_cell.angle_gamma   90.00
#
_symmetry.space_group_name_H-M   'P 1'
#
loop_
_entity.id
_entity.type
_entity.pdbx_description
1 polymer ?
#
loop_
_entity_poly.entity_id
_entity_poly.type
_entity_poly.pdbx_seq_one_letter_code
_entity_poly.pdbx_strand_id
1 'polypeptide(L)'
;MAKCWKDIDSERESMKDYKTIVVDTAKSMIDDYLSQYAIDNNYKLKTNTLKRFGQMGEDFKEFVNFLRSNGSDIVFICHDKETADGDVIKHSPDCTGQSKDLLVRIADQVGYVFIQNGKRSISFAPLDNFVGKNVAGLGTVVIPDYGTTEFDTCMSDIISKVKISIQGKGEAQAKANEQLAAIREQLAAAMTDEDILALMEATKLLPKIMRVPFFSEMQKSLAAKGFTFDQDKKLFVKV
;
A
#
# COMPACT_ATOMS: atom_id res chain seq x y z
N MET A 1 11.45 -5.25 -27.71
CA MET A 1 11.91 -4.15 -26.83
C MET A 1 11.12 -2.90 -27.24
N ALA A 2 10.36 -2.33 -26.32
CA ALA A 2 9.61 -1.08 -26.54
C ALA A 2 10.59 0.07 -26.80
N LYS A 3 10.22 0.97 -27.70
CA LYS A 3 11.02 2.14 -28.09
C LYS A 3 10.35 3.46 -27.68
N CYS A 4 9.08 3.41 -27.32
CA CYS A 4 8.30 4.56 -26.90
C CYS A 4 7.10 4.12 -26.06
N TRP A 5 6.41 5.08 -25.44
CA TRP A 5 5.21 4.80 -24.65
C TRP A 5 4.11 4.09 -25.43
N LYS A 6 3.91 4.46 -26.69
CA LYS A 6 2.89 3.87 -27.55
C LYS A 6 3.10 2.36 -27.76
N ASP A 7 4.36 1.92 -27.86
CA ASP A 7 4.68 0.49 -27.97
C ASP A 7 4.26 -0.25 -26.69
N ILE A 8 4.53 0.35 -25.52
CA ILE A 8 4.14 -0.23 -24.21
C ILE A 8 2.63 -0.30 -24.08
N ASP A 9 1.94 0.79 -24.41
CA ASP A 9 0.50 0.90 -24.26
C ASP A 9 -0.27 0.00 -25.22
N SER A 10 0.23 -0.21 -26.44
CA SER A 10 -0.36 -1.13 -27.40
C SER A 10 -0.29 -2.60 -26.99
N GLU A 11 0.70 -2.96 -26.18
CA GLU A 11 0.88 -4.32 -25.67
C GLU A 11 0.17 -4.56 -24.33
N ARG A 12 -0.55 -3.59 -23.77
CA ARG A 12 -1.14 -3.72 -22.45
C ARG A 12 -2.13 -4.89 -22.33
N GLU A 13 -2.86 -5.21 -23.40
CA GLU A 13 -3.78 -6.35 -23.41
C GLU A 13 -3.02 -7.69 -23.34
N SER A 14 -1.91 -7.85 -24.08
CA SER A 14 -1.09 -9.06 -24.04
C SER A 14 -0.35 -9.21 -22.70
N MET A 15 -0.10 -8.11 -21.98
CA MET A 15 0.51 -8.14 -20.66
C MET A 15 -0.35 -8.84 -19.62
N LYS A 16 -1.68 -8.94 -19.83
CA LYS A 16 -2.59 -9.65 -18.92
C LYS A 16 -2.30 -11.15 -18.81
N ASP A 17 -1.67 -11.73 -19.81
CA ASP A 17 -1.33 -13.15 -19.84
C ASP A 17 -0.16 -13.49 -18.90
N TYR A 18 0.52 -12.45 -18.39
CA TYR A 18 1.67 -12.63 -17.50
C TYR A 18 1.29 -12.38 -16.03
N LYS A 19 1.72 -13.32 -15.20
CA LYS A 19 1.53 -13.23 -13.74
C LYS A 19 2.33 -12.10 -13.11
N THR A 20 3.54 -11.85 -13.64
CA THR A 20 4.45 -10.80 -13.15
C THR A 20 5.00 -10.00 -14.32
N ILE A 21 4.95 -8.70 -14.22
CA ILE A 21 5.48 -7.76 -15.20
C ILE A 21 6.61 -6.99 -14.54
N VAL A 22 7.77 -6.97 -15.17
CA VAL A 22 8.95 -6.24 -14.68
C VAL A 22 9.22 -5.04 -15.59
N VAL A 23 9.30 -3.86 -15.01
CA VAL A 23 9.62 -2.61 -15.66
C VAL A 23 11.05 -2.19 -15.30
N ASP A 24 11.98 -2.31 -16.25
CA ASP A 24 13.39 -1.95 -16.08
C ASP A 24 13.78 -0.92 -17.16
N THR A 25 13.86 0.35 -16.83
CA THR A 25 13.68 1.01 -15.54
C THR A 25 12.41 1.86 -15.54
N ALA A 26 11.86 2.11 -14.34
CA ALA A 26 10.71 3.01 -14.19
C ALA A 26 11.01 4.43 -14.71
N LYS A 27 12.26 4.90 -14.55
CA LYS A 27 12.68 6.20 -15.06
C LYS A 27 12.51 6.27 -16.58
N SER A 28 13.05 5.31 -17.33
CA SER A 28 12.92 5.32 -18.79
C SER A 28 11.47 5.25 -19.25
N MET A 29 10.66 4.45 -18.59
CA MET A 29 9.24 4.34 -18.93
C MET A 29 8.49 5.67 -18.71
N ILE A 30 8.71 6.34 -17.57
CA ILE A 30 7.94 7.52 -17.17
C ILE A 30 8.57 8.80 -17.68
N ASP A 31 9.86 9.03 -17.37
CA ASP A 31 10.51 10.31 -17.61
C ASP A 31 10.94 10.48 -19.07
N ASP A 32 11.26 9.37 -19.75
CA ASP A 32 11.65 9.42 -21.16
C ASP A 32 10.44 9.14 -22.07
N TYR A 33 9.86 7.92 -22.04
CA TYR A 33 8.86 7.50 -23.01
C TYR A 33 7.51 8.20 -22.85
N LEU A 34 6.97 8.21 -21.62
CA LEU A 34 5.68 8.85 -21.37
C LEU A 34 5.79 10.36 -21.47
N SER A 35 6.91 10.96 -21.03
CA SER A 35 7.17 12.39 -21.16
C SER A 35 7.25 12.82 -22.62
N GLN A 36 7.99 12.07 -23.45
CA GLN A 36 8.08 12.35 -24.88
C GLN A 36 6.73 12.19 -25.57
N TYR A 37 5.98 11.13 -25.24
CA TYR A 37 4.62 10.93 -25.75
C TYR A 37 3.70 12.10 -25.42
N ALA A 38 3.74 12.61 -24.18
CA ALA A 38 2.96 13.75 -23.76
C ALA A 38 3.34 15.05 -24.52
N ILE A 39 4.61 15.22 -24.88
CA ILE A 39 5.08 16.35 -25.69
C ILE A 39 4.54 16.22 -27.12
N ASP A 40 4.68 15.05 -27.73
CA ASP A 40 4.34 14.81 -29.14
C ASP A 40 2.84 14.86 -29.38
N ASN A 41 2.04 14.37 -28.42
CA ASN A 41 0.58 14.36 -28.53
C ASN A 41 -0.10 15.63 -28.01
N ASN A 42 0.68 16.70 -27.85
CA ASN A 42 0.14 18.03 -27.61
C ASN A 42 -0.84 18.05 -26.42
N TYR A 43 -0.45 17.38 -25.32
CA TYR A 43 -1.19 17.55 -24.06
C TYR A 43 -1.14 19.06 -23.77
N LYS A 44 -1.99 19.84 -24.44
CA LYS A 44 -2.25 21.33 -24.51
C LYS A 44 -1.28 22.25 -23.72
N LEU A 45 -0.02 21.84 -23.54
CA LEU A 45 0.74 22.11 -22.36
C LEU A 45 2.21 22.28 -22.65
N LYS A 46 2.55 22.56 -23.93
CA LYS A 46 3.91 23.09 -24.20
C LYS A 46 4.21 24.31 -23.32
N THR A 47 3.18 25.01 -22.88
CA THR A 47 3.29 26.22 -22.04
C THR A 47 3.01 26.00 -20.55
N ASN A 48 2.43 24.84 -20.15
CA ASN A 48 2.12 24.55 -18.76
C ASN A 48 2.65 23.19 -18.30
N THR A 49 3.90 23.17 -17.93
CA THR A 49 4.64 21.97 -17.49
C THR A 49 3.95 21.23 -16.34
N LEU A 50 3.36 21.94 -15.38
CA LEU A 50 2.68 21.33 -14.23
C LEU A 50 1.47 20.48 -14.65
N LYS A 51 0.66 20.99 -15.57
CA LYS A 51 -0.49 20.23 -16.08
C LYS A 51 -0.03 19.01 -16.87
N ARG A 52 1.04 19.12 -17.67
CA ARG A 52 1.59 17.99 -18.40
C ARG A 52 2.03 16.86 -17.46
N PHE A 53 2.76 17.18 -16.39
CA PHE A 53 3.15 16.19 -15.40
C PHE A 53 1.95 15.59 -14.65
N GLY A 54 0.92 16.39 -14.40
CA GLY A 54 -0.34 15.89 -13.84
C GLY A 54 -1.01 14.84 -14.74
N GLN A 55 -1.13 15.12 -16.05
CA GLN A 55 -1.71 14.19 -17.00
C GLN A 55 -0.87 12.92 -17.15
N MET A 56 0.45 13.06 -17.25
CA MET A 56 1.36 11.89 -17.27
C MET A 56 1.19 11.00 -16.05
N GLY A 57 1.00 11.60 -14.86
CA GLY A 57 0.74 10.87 -13.63
C GLY A 57 -0.58 10.09 -13.67
N GLU A 58 -1.63 10.65 -14.27
CA GLU A 58 -2.91 9.94 -14.42
C GLU A 58 -2.82 8.82 -15.46
N ASP A 59 -2.17 9.02 -16.60
CA ASP A 59 -1.96 7.99 -17.62
C ASP A 59 -1.13 6.81 -17.07
N PHE A 60 -0.07 7.12 -16.33
CA PHE A 60 0.73 6.09 -15.67
C PHE A 60 -0.07 5.31 -14.65
N LYS A 61 -0.86 5.99 -13.83
CA LYS A 61 -1.73 5.39 -12.82
C LYS A 61 -2.81 4.51 -13.47
N GLU A 62 -3.40 4.96 -14.58
CA GLU A 62 -4.37 4.18 -15.36
C GLU A 62 -3.73 2.88 -15.87
N PHE A 63 -2.54 2.97 -16.48
CA PHE A 63 -1.80 1.81 -16.93
C PHE A 63 -1.51 0.79 -15.83
N VAL A 64 -1.00 1.26 -14.69
CA VAL A 64 -0.73 0.40 -13.53
C VAL A 64 -2.01 -0.23 -12.98
N ASN A 65 -3.10 0.54 -12.85
CA ASN A 65 -4.37 0.02 -12.37
C ASN A 65 -4.98 -1.01 -13.33
N PHE A 66 -4.84 -0.80 -14.64
CA PHE A 66 -5.27 -1.76 -15.64
C PHE A 66 -4.58 -3.13 -15.44
N LEU A 67 -3.26 -3.15 -15.28
CA LEU A 67 -2.51 -4.39 -15.06
C LEU A 67 -2.86 -5.04 -13.71
N ARG A 68 -3.00 -4.24 -12.65
CA ARG A 68 -3.38 -4.74 -11.31
C ARG A 68 -4.78 -5.32 -11.28
N SER A 69 -5.74 -4.73 -12.00
CA SER A 69 -7.12 -5.23 -12.05
C SER A 69 -7.23 -6.63 -12.65
N ASN A 70 -6.24 -7.06 -13.42
CA ASN A 70 -6.14 -8.41 -13.97
C ASN A 70 -5.38 -9.40 -13.06
N GLY A 71 -4.93 -8.95 -11.90
CA GLY A 71 -4.21 -9.77 -10.93
C GLY A 71 -2.72 -9.93 -11.20
N SER A 72 -2.15 -9.16 -12.15
CA SER A 72 -0.71 -9.16 -12.42
C SER A 72 0.06 -8.46 -11.30
N ASP A 73 1.20 -9.02 -10.92
CA ASP A 73 2.19 -8.35 -10.08
C ASP A 73 3.03 -7.42 -10.94
N ILE A 74 3.33 -6.23 -10.44
CA ILE A 74 4.18 -5.28 -11.17
C ILE A 74 5.40 -4.98 -10.31
N VAL A 75 6.58 -5.20 -10.88
CA VAL A 75 7.87 -4.91 -10.26
C VAL A 75 8.52 -3.76 -11.02
N PHE A 76 8.72 -2.64 -10.35
CA PHE A 76 9.46 -1.51 -10.90
C PHE A 76 10.90 -1.54 -10.39
N ILE A 77 11.85 -1.51 -11.31
CA ILE A 77 13.27 -1.35 -11.02
C ILE A 77 13.62 0.13 -11.24
N CYS A 78 14.25 0.72 -10.23
CA CYS A 78 14.71 2.10 -10.25
C CYS A 78 16.20 2.16 -9.92
N HIS A 79 16.93 3.05 -10.59
CA HIS A 79 18.26 3.43 -10.11
C HIS A 79 18.14 4.18 -8.78
N ASP A 80 19.21 4.14 -8.02
CA ASP A 80 19.32 4.93 -6.79
C ASP A 80 19.70 6.37 -7.11
N LYS A 81 19.02 7.31 -6.47
CA LYS A 81 19.37 8.73 -6.48
C LYS A 81 19.77 9.17 -5.09
N GLU A 82 21.02 9.60 -4.99
CA GLU A 82 21.55 10.21 -3.78
C GLU A 82 21.20 11.70 -3.71
N THR A 83 20.80 12.16 -2.53
CA THR A 83 20.54 13.58 -2.25
C THR A 83 21.09 13.91 -0.87
N ALA A 84 21.94 14.93 -0.78
CA ALA A 84 22.44 15.41 0.49
C ALA A 84 21.37 16.22 1.23
N ASP A 85 21.16 15.91 2.51
CA ASP A 85 20.33 16.66 3.44
C ASP A 85 21.13 16.89 4.74
N GLY A 86 21.85 18.01 4.78
CA GLY A 86 22.90 18.25 5.76
C GLY A 86 24.02 17.23 5.63
N ASP A 87 24.34 16.57 6.73
CA ASP A 87 25.37 15.53 6.79
C ASP A 87 24.87 14.11 6.43
N VAL A 88 23.58 13.98 6.09
CA VAL A 88 22.96 12.70 5.74
C VAL A 88 22.77 12.58 4.24
N ILE A 89 23.25 11.48 3.65
CA ILE A 89 22.95 11.11 2.26
C ILE A 89 21.65 10.31 2.27
N LYS A 90 20.63 10.84 1.57
CA LYS A 90 19.35 10.18 1.40
C LYS A 90 19.27 9.49 0.04
N HIS A 91 18.82 8.25 0.05
CA HIS A 91 18.61 7.42 -1.13
C HIS A 91 17.12 7.36 -1.51
N SER A 92 16.82 7.49 -2.78
CA SER A 92 15.45 7.43 -3.29
C SER A 92 15.42 6.89 -4.73
N PRO A 93 14.26 6.39 -5.22
CA PRO A 93 14.13 6.05 -6.63
C PRO A 93 14.47 7.23 -7.53
N ASP A 94 15.34 7.01 -8.54
CA ASP A 94 15.70 8.03 -9.53
C ASP A 94 14.58 8.17 -10.56
N CYS A 95 13.55 8.93 -10.19
CA CYS A 95 12.50 9.41 -11.07
C CYS A 95 12.28 10.88 -10.80
N THR A 96 11.79 11.63 -11.78
CA THR A 96 11.58 13.06 -11.63
C THR A 96 10.33 13.38 -10.80
N GLY A 97 10.46 14.33 -9.88
CA GLY A 97 9.38 15.02 -9.20
C GLY A 97 8.24 14.13 -8.73
N GLN A 98 7.04 14.36 -9.26
CA GLN A 98 5.81 13.66 -8.88
C GLN A 98 5.80 12.16 -9.22
N SER A 99 6.60 11.71 -10.19
CA SER A 99 6.67 10.29 -10.58
C SER A 99 7.24 9.42 -9.47
N LYS A 100 8.26 9.90 -8.76
CA LYS A 100 8.82 9.22 -7.59
C LYS A 100 7.76 9.02 -6.50
N ASP A 101 7.07 10.09 -6.15
CA ASP A 101 6.05 10.06 -5.10
C ASP A 101 4.87 9.18 -5.50
N LEU A 102 4.52 9.17 -6.79
CA LEU A 102 3.49 8.28 -7.32
C LEU A 102 3.91 6.82 -7.20
N LEU A 103 5.11 6.44 -7.63
CA LEU A 103 5.62 5.07 -7.52
C LEU A 103 5.60 4.56 -6.09
N VAL A 104 6.14 5.33 -5.14
CA VAL A 104 6.16 4.96 -3.72
C VAL A 104 4.74 4.83 -3.15
N ARG A 105 3.82 5.71 -3.57
CA ARG A 105 2.43 5.70 -3.10
C ARG A 105 1.66 4.48 -3.58
N ILE A 106 1.79 4.11 -4.87
CA ILE A 106 1.04 3.00 -5.47
C ILE A 106 1.63 1.63 -5.15
N ALA A 107 2.93 1.53 -4.88
CA ALA A 107 3.58 0.28 -4.53
C ALA A 107 3.09 -0.25 -3.17
N ASP A 108 2.90 -1.56 -3.05
CA ASP A 108 2.62 -2.21 -1.76
C ASP A 108 3.90 -2.41 -0.95
N GLN A 109 5.04 -2.57 -1.65
CA GLN A 109 6.35 -2.76 -1.06
C GLN A 109 7.38 -1.89 -1.80
N VAL A 110 8.29 -1.23 -1.05
CA VAL A 110 9.44 -0.50 -1.62
C VAL A 110 10.69 -0.99 -0.93
N GLY A 111 11.60 -1.58 -1.69
CA GLY A 111 12.84 -2.15 -1.18
C GLY A 111 14.06 -1.40 -1.71
N TYR A 112 15.04 -1.20 -0.85
CA TYR A 112 16.36 -0.68 -1.17
C TYR A 112 17.38 -1.82 -1.21
N VAL A 113 18.05 -1.96 -2.35
CA VAL A 113 19.10 -2.98 -2.54
C VAL A 113 20.45 -2.35 -2.21
N PHE A 114 21.20 -3.00 -1.34
CA PHE A 114 22.51 -2.55 -0.87
C PHE A 114 23.48 -3.72 -0.67
N ILE A 115 24.76 -3.42 -0.49
CA ILE A 115 25.77 -4.41 -0.17
C ILE A 115 26.16 -4.26 1.30
N GLN A 116 26.03 -5.35 2.06
CA GLN A 116 26.45 -5.42 3.44
C GLN A 116 27.32 -6.67 3.66
N ASN A 117 28.52 -6.50 4.20
CA ASN A 117 29.47 -7.59 4.41
C ASN A 117 29.73 -8.44 3.16
N GLY A 118 29.84 -7.79 2.01
CA GLY A 118 30.06 -8.43 0.71
C GLY A 118 28.86 -9.16 0.10
N LYS A 119 27.69 -9.13 0.76
CA LYS A 119 26.45 -9.74 0.28
C LYS A 119 25.45 -8.69 -0.16
N ARG A 120 24.80 -8.93 -1.29
CA ARG A 120 23.65 -8.12 -1.71
C ARG A 120 22.46 -8.41 -0.81
N SER A 121 21.80 -7.37 -0.36
CA SER A 121 20.64 -7.47 0.53
C SER A 121 19.57 -6.47 0.08
N ILE A 122 18.30 -6.77 0.35
CA ILE A 122 17.19 -5.88 0.14
C ILE A 122 16.49 -5.61 1.47
N SER A 123 16.33 -4.34 1.83
CA SER A 123 15.55 -3.92 3.01
C SER A 123 14.30 -3.17 2.57
N PHE A 124 13.18 -3.49 3.21
CA PHE A 124 11.90 -2.84 2.98
C PHE A 124 11.51 -1.86 4.09
N ALA A 125 12.17 -1.95 5.24
CA ALA A 125 11.91 -1.04 6.34
C ALA A 125 12.40 0.37 5.97
N PRO A 126 11.57 1.41 6.13
CA PRO A 126 12.02 2.78 5.94
C PRO A 126 13.08 3.10 7.00
N LEU A 127 14.17 3.73 6.56
CA LEU A 127 15.22 4.26 7.41
C LEU A 127 15.43 5.75 7.13
N ASP A 128 16.18 6.43 8.00
CA ASP A 128 16.42 7.87 7.87
C ASP A 128 17.12 8.25 6.56
N ASN A 129 17.88 7.31 5.98
CA ASN A 129 18.69 7.50 4.80
C ASN A 129 18.13 6.87 3.52
N PHE A 130 17.04 6.11 3.56
CA PHE A 130 16.40 5.63 2.32
C PHE A 130 14.88 5.49 2.43
N VAL A 131 14.24 5.63 1.26
CA VAL A 131 12.80 5.45 1.13
C VAL A 131 12.46 3.97 1.09
N GLY A 132 11.69 3.51 2.07
CA GLY A 132 11.17 2.15 2.14
C GLY A 132 9.67 2.12 2.38
N LYS A 133 9.02 1.02 2.01
CA LYS A 133 7.63 0.74 2.36
C LYS A 133 7.47 -0.74 2.63
N ASN A 134 6.94 -1.08 3.79
CA ASN A 134 6.91 -2.45 4.27
C ASN A 134 5.52 -2.85 4.78
N VAL A 135 4.58 -2.96 3.87
CA VAL A 135 3.19 -3.36 4.21
C VAL A 135 3.15 -4.80 4.73
N ALA A 136 4.01 -5.65 4.20
CA ALA A 136 4.06 -7.07 4.57
C ALA A 136 4.83 -7.37 5.87
N GLY A 137 5.58 -6.41 6.40
CA GLY A 137 6.40 -6.63 7.59
C GLY A 137 7.60 -7.56 7.36
N LEU A 138 8.19 -7.53 6.14
CA LEU A 138 9.35 -8.34 5.80
C LEU A 138 10.60 -7.79 6.49
N GLY A 139 11.47 -8.68 6.97
CA GLY A 139 12.83 -8.32 7.38
C GLY A 139 13.74 -8.04 6.19
N THR A 140 14.99 -7.71 6.46
CA THR A 140 16.02 -7.64 5.43
C THR A 140 16.28 -9.03 4.84
N VAL A 141 16.24 -9.13 3.52
CA VAL A 141 16.46 -10.37 2.77
C VAL A 141 17.85 -10.32 2.14
N VAL A 142 18.67 -11.31 2.41
CA VAL A 142 19.94 -11.51 1.70
C VAL A 142 19.62 -12.12 0.34
N ILE A 143 20.08 -11.48 -0.72
CA ILE A 143 19.90 -11.98 -2.09
C ILE A 143 20.96 -13.08 -2.30
N PRO A 144 20.55 -14.31 -2.63
CA PRO A 144 21.49 -15.40 -2.89
C PRO A 144 22.40 -15.12 -4.08
N ASP A 145 23.49 -15.88 -4.18
CA ASP A 145 24.44 -15.72 -5.28
C ASP A 145 23.83 -16.16 -6.61
N TYR A 146 24.17 -15.41 -7.66
CA TYR A 146 23.71 -15.71 -9.01
C TYR A 146 24.08 -17.15 -9.43
N GLY A 147 23.14 -17.85 -10.07
CA GLY A 147 23.30 -19.23 -10.54
C GLY A 147 22.99 -20.30 -9.48
N THR A 148 22.47 -19.89 -8.30
CA THR A 148 21.90 -20.83 -7.33
C THR A 148 20.39 -20.97 -7.49
N THR A 149 19.82 -22.09 -7.08
CA THR A 149 18.36 -22.33 -7.12
C THR A 149 17.60 -21.30 -6.25
N GLU A 150 18.21 -20.92 -5.13
CA GLU A 150 17.68 -19.91 -4.21
C GLU A 150 17.64 -18.51 -4.84
N PHE A 151 18.61 -18.19 -5.72
CA PHE A 151 18.59 -16.94 -6.49
C PHE A 151 17.41 -16.91 -7.45
N ASP A 152 17.16 -18.01 -8.15
CA ASP A 152 16.11 -18.11 -9.15
C ASP A 152 14.70 -17.92 -8.55
N THR A 153 14.52 -18.32 -7.29
CA THR A 153 13.22 -18.18 -6.58
C THR A 153 13.11 -16.95 -5.67
N CYS A 154 14.20 -16.26 -5.39
CA CYS A 154 14.27 -15.20 -4.38
C CYS A 154 13.18 -14.13 -4.54
N MET A 155 12.99 -13.60 -5.74
CA MET A 155 11.99 -12.55 -5.98
C MET A 155 10.56 -13.09 -5.92
N SER A 156 10.31 -14.28 -6.46
CA SER A 156 8.99 -14.91 -6.39
C SER A 156 8.59 -15.25 -4.96
N ASP A 157 9.54 -15.63 -4.12
CA ASP A 157 9.33 -15.89 -2.70
C ASP A 157 8.99 -14.60 -1.93
N ILE A 158 9.68 -13.48 -2.24
CA ILE A 158 9.36 -12.16 -1.69
C ILE A 158 7.92 -11.77 -2.08
N ILE A 159 7.57 -11.84 -3.36
CA ILE A 159 6.23 -11.51 -3.85
C ILE A 159 5.16 -12.37 -3.18
N SER A 160 5.41 -13.67 -3.05
CA SER A 160 4.49 -14.61 -2.41
C SER A 160 4.27 -14.27 -0.93
N LYS A 161 5.33 -13.96 -0.18
CA LYS A 161 5.23 -13.53 1.22
C LYS A 161 4.44 -12.23 1.36
N VAL A 162 4.65 -11.27 0.44
CA VAL A 162 3.88 -10.01 0.41
C VAL A 162 2.39 -10.30 0.21
N LYS A 163 2.04 -11.12 -0.77
CA LYS A 163 0.64 -11.50 -1.05
C LYS A 163 -0.03 -12.17 0.14
N ILE A 164 0.61 -13.16 0.74
CA ILE A 164 0.08 -13.86 1.92
C ILE A 164 -0.16 -12.87 3.07
N SER A 165 0.79 -11.96 3.33
CA SER A 165 0.64 -10.98 4.39
C SER A 165 -0.51 -9.99 4.13
N ILE A 166 -0.67 -9.52 2.90
CA ILE A 166 -1.76 -8.61 2.51
C ILE A 166 -3.11 -9.33 2.61
N GLN A 167 -3.20 -10.55 2.10
CA GLN A 167 -4.42 -11.36 2.17
C GLN A 167 -4.83 -11.63 3.62
N GLY A 168 -3.90 -12.07 4.46
CA GLY A 168 -4.18 -12.33 5.88
C GLY A 168 -4.66 -11.08 6.64
N LYS A 169 -4.12 -9.90 6.30
CA LYS A 169 -4.61 -8.63 6.85
C LYS A 169 -6.02 -8.30 6.35
N GLY A 170 -6.31 -8.57 5.08
CA GLY A 170 -7.64 -8.38 4.50
C GLY A 170 -8.69 -9.28 5.15
N GLU A 171 -8.39 -10.56 5.35
CA GLU A 171 -9.26 -11.53 6.03
C GLU A 171 -9.50 -11.13 7.50
N ALA A 172 -8.45 -10.73 8.22
CA ALA A 172 -8.58 -10.25 9.59
C ALA A 172 -9.46 -8.98 9.68
N GLN A 173 -9.31 -8.07 8.73
CA GLN A 173 -10.14 -6.86 8.66
C GLN A 173 -11.60 -7.20 8.31
N ALA A 174 -11.84 -8.11 7.37
CA ALA A 174 -13.18 -8.56 7.01
C ALA A 174 -13.88 -9.19 8.22
N LYS A 175 -13.20 -10.10 8.92
CA LYS A 175 -13.71 -10.71 10.16
C LYS A 175 -14.01 -9.68 11.24
N ALA A 176 -13.14 -8.68 11.44
CA ALA A 176 -13.37 -7.61 12.40
C ALA A 176 -14.58 -6.74 12.00
N ASN A 177 -14.79 -6.50 10.71
CA ASN A 177 -15.96 -5.77 10.21
C ASN A 177 -17.27 -6.56 10.44
N GLU A 178 -17.25 -7.88 10.19
CA GLU A 178 -18.40 -8.76 10.50
C GLU A 178 -18.73 -8.75 11.98
N GLN A 179 -17.72 -8.87 12.85
CA GLN A 179 -17.92 -8.78 14.30
C GLN A 179 -18.52 -7.43 14.70
N LEU A 180 -18.01 -6.32 14.13
CA LEU A 180 -18.54 -4.98 14.40
C LEU A 180 -20.00 -4.84 13.95
N ALA A 181 -20.38 -5.40 12.79
CA ALA A 181 -21.75 -5.40 12.32
C ALA A 181 -22.69 -6.16 13.28
N ALA A 182 -22.29 -7.36 13.71
CA ALA A 182 -23.06 -8.16 14.68
C ALA A 182 -23.24 -7.42 16.02
N ILE A 183 -22.19 -6.75 16.52
CA ILE A 183 -22.26 -5.97 17.75
C ILE A 183 -23.16 -4.74 17.58
N ARG A 184 -23.21 -4.12 16.40
CA ARG A 184 -24.17 -3.03 16.12
C ARG A 184 -25.62 -3.48 16.12
N GLU A 185 -25.90 -4.67 15.63
CA GLU A 185 -27.25 -5.26 15.73
C GLU A 185 -27.63 -5.52 17.19
N GLN A 186 -26.70 -6.04 17.99
CA GLN A 186 -26.91 -6.20 19.44
C GLN A 186 -27.15 -4.85 20.13
N LEU A 187 -26.41 -3.80 19.79
CA LEU A 187 -26.60 -2.44 20.31
C LEU A 187 -27.99 -1.89 19.96
N ALA A 188 -28.46 -2.13 18.76
CA ALA A 188 -29.80 -1.71 18.34
C ALA A 188 -30.90 -2.43 19.13
N ALA A 189 -30.72 -3.71 19.44
CA ALA A 189 -31.67 -4.55 20.17
C ALA A 189 -31.59 -4.41 21.72
N ALA A 190 -30.47 -3.94 22.25
CA ALA A 190 -30.23 -3.88 23.70
C ALA A 190 -31.24 -3.00 24.42
N MET A 191 -31.91 -3.57 25.42
CA MET A 191 -32.96 -2.92 26.23
C MET A 191 -32.80 -3.19 27.74
N THR A 192 -32.00 -4.16 28.13
CA THR A 192 -31.78 -4.57 29.50
C THR A 192 -30.34 -4.37 29.96
N ASP A 193 -30.10 -4.33 31.25
CA ASP A 193 -28.75 -4.26 31.82
C ASP A 193 -27.92 -5.47 31.42
N GLU A 194 -28.53 -6.64 31.26
CA GLU A 194 -27.88 -7.88 30.84
C GLU A 194 -27.41 -7.78 29.36
N ASP A 195 -28.27 -7.22 28.49
CA ASP A 195 -27.90 -6.99 27.08
C ASP A 195 -26.70 -6.04 26.97
N ILE A 196 -26.68 -5.00 27.80
CA ILE A 196 -25.62 -3.99 27.80
C ILE A 196 -24.31 -4.58 28.34
N LEU A 197 -24.33 -5.42 29.35
CA LEU A 197 -23.15 -6.13 29.83
C LEU A 197 -22.59 -7.06 28.75
N ALA A 198 -23.44 -7.84 28.11
CA ALA A 198 -23.03 -8.70 26.97
C ALA A 198 -22.41 -7.90 25.83
N LEU A 199 -22.98 -6.74 25.47
CA LEU A 199 -22.48 -5.82 24.47
C LEU A 199 -21.11 -5.26 24.86
N MET A 200 -20.89 -4.90 26.10
CA MET A 200 -19.59 -4.42 26.58
C MET A 200 -18.52 -5.51 26.50
N GLU A 201 -18.84 -6.76 26.84
CA GLU A 201 -17.90 -7.88 26.69
C GLU A 201 -17.60 -8.16 25.20
N ALA A 202 -18.61 -8.17 24.35
CA ALA A 202 -18.42 -8.35 22.92
C ALA A 202 -17.53 -7.24 22.31
N THR A 203 -17.65 -6.01 22.79
CA THR A 203 -16.83 -4.87 22.35
C THR A 203 -15.34 -5.09 22.67
N LYS A 204 -15.00 -5.79 23.74
CA LYS A 204 -13.61 -6.12 24.11
C LYS A 204 -12.92 -7.04 23.08
N LEU A 205 -13.69 -7.79 22.30
CA LEU A 205 -13.17 -8.69 21.27
C LEU A 205 -12.78 -7.94 19.97
N LEU A 206 -13.26 -6.72 19.78
CA LEU A 206 -12.89 -5.90 18.62
C LEU A 206 -11.41 -5.48 18.67
N PRO A 207 -10.77 -5.26 17.50
CA PRO A 207 -9.46 -4.62 17.43
C PRO A 207 -9.44 -3.25 18.13
N LYS A 208 -8.33 -2.92 18.79
CA LYS A 208 -8.21 -1.66 19.57
C LYS A 208 -8.62 -0.42 18.78
N ILE A 209 -8.26 -0.36 17.50
CA ILE A 209 -8.58 0.78 16.62
C ILE A 209 -10.09 0.98 16.41
N MET A 210 -10.89 -0.08 16.51
CA MET A 210 -12.34 -0.04 16.35
C MET A 210 -13.09 0.21 17.68
N ARG A 211 -12.48 -0.12 18.82
CA ARG A 211 -13.13 -0.03 20.14
C ARG A 211 -13.50 1.41 20.51
N VAL A 212 -12.59 2.35 20.33
CA VAL A 212 -12.80 3.74 20.74
C VAL A 212 -13.92 4.42 19.94
N PRO A 213 -13.93 4.38 18.61
CA PRO A 213 -15.04 4.90 17.82
C PRO A 213 -16.37 4.22 18.15
N PHE A 214 -16.37 2.90 18.29
CA PHE A 214 -17.58 2.15 18.60
C PHE A 214 -18.09 2.45 20.01
N PHE A 215 -17.23 2.61 21.01
CA PHE A 215 -17.65 3.00 22.36
C PHE A 215 -18.36 4.35 22.37
N SER A 216 -17.88 5.31 21.57
CA SER A 216 -18.53 6.60 21.41
C SER A 216 -19.91 6.48 20.73
N GLU A 217 -20.04 5.58 19.75
CA GLU A 217 -21.31 5.23 19.09
C GLU A 217 -22.28 4.59 20.12
N MET A 218 -21.80 3.65 20.92
CA MET A 218 -22.55 2.96 21.96
C MET A 218 -23.07 3.93 23.02
N GLN A 219 -22.24 4.86 23.49
CA GLN A 219 -22.67 5.89 24.46
C GLN A 219 -23.85 6.71 23.92
N LYS A 220 -23.78 7.17 22.67
CA LYS A 220 -24.85 7.96 22.05
C LYS A 220 -26.15 7.15 21.91
N SER A 221 -26.03 5.91 21.45
CA SER A 221 -27.19 5.03 21.24
C SER A 221 -27.88 4.66 22.55
N LEU A 222 -27.11 4.32 23.59
CA LEU A 222 -27.64 3.95 24.90
C LEU A 222 -28.18 5.16 25.63
N ALA A 223 -27.62 6.35 25.48
CA ALA A 223 -28.18 7.59 26.05
C ALA A 223 -29.61 7.86 25.53
N ALA A 224 -29.86 7.63 24.23
CA ALA A 224 -31.17 7.74 23.64
C ALA A 224 -32.20 6.71 24.22
N LYS A 225 -31.71 5.65 24.85
CA LYS A 225 -32.51 4.59 25.51
C LYS A 225 -32.60 4.75 27.01
N GLY A 226 -32.11 5.87 27.59
CA GLY A 226 -32.15 6.17 29.02
C GLY A 226 -31.05 5.52 29.86
N PHE A 227 -29.91 5.20 29.24
CA PHE A 227 -28.72 4.70 29.93
C PHE A 227 -27.58 5.70 29.88
N THR A 228 -26.83 5.84 30.95
CA THR A 228 -25.61 6.67 30.98
C THR A 228 -24.41 5.86 31.46
N PHE A 229 -23.20 6.22 31.00
CA PHE A 229 -21.97 5.53 31.41
C PHE A 229 -21.49 6.09 32.76
N ASP A 230 -21.50 5.24 33.77
CA ASP A 230 -20.95 5.52 35.12
C ASP A 230 -19.43 5.25 35.09
N GLN A 231 -18.64 6.30 35.25
CA GLN A 231 -17.17 6.20 35.19
C GLN A 231 -16.54 5.46 36.36
N ASP A 232 -17.21 5.51 37.56
CA ASP A 232 -16.71 4.86 38.75
C ASP A 232 -16.95 3.34 38.71
N LYS A 233 -18.13 2.95 38.26
CA LYS A 233 -18.49 1.54 38.07
C LYS A 233 -18.00 0.95 36.75
N LYS A 234 -17.60 1.79 35.80
CA LYS A 234 -17.26 1.40 34.44
C LYS A 234 -18.35 0.62 33.69
N LEU A 235 -19.61 0.96 33.98
CA LEU A 235 -20.80 0.32 33.45
C LEU A 235 -21.81 1.37 32.96
N PHE A 236 -22.71 0.96 32.10
CA PHE A 236 -23.88 1.76 31.76
C PHE A 236 -24.96 1.48 32.83
N VAL A 237 -25.59 2.52 33.32
CA VAL A 237 -26.67 2.45 34.31
C VAL A 237 -27.91 3.18 33.80
N LYS A 238 -29.08 2.67 34.12
CA LYS A 238 -30.34 3.29 33.72
C LYS A 238 -30.54 4.58 34.53
N VAL A 239 -30.91 5.65 33.85
CA VAL A 239 -31.20 6.98 34.44
C VAL A 239 -32.68 7.10 34.74
#